data_2e61fa662e6bc79f6ee85a5fbd8428fa
#
_entry.id   2e61fa662e6bc79f6ee85a5fbd8428fa
#
_cell.length_a   1.000
_cell.length_b   1.000
_cell.length_c   1.000
_cell.angle_alpha   90.00
_cell.angle_beta   90.00
_cell.angle_gamma   90.00
#
_symmetry.space_group_name_H-M   'P 1'
#
loop_
_entity.id
_entity.type
_entity.pdbx_description
1 polymer ?
#
loop_
_entity_poly.entity_id
_entity_poly.type
_entity_poly.pdbx_seq_one_letter_code
_entity_poly.pdbx_strand_id
1 'polypeptide(L)'
;LRRVGFAELWERGQVFTDLREPRLGGRCGACEFAKVCGGCRCRAYATYGDYLAEDPACVYQPGTYGGRVIELPEEQIFGITAKPTLAWTLEAQERLKKVPGFARGMVVRAVERHARVREIAVVTGELMQEVRERTVGRFPWFAGQ
;
A
#
# COMPACT_ATOMS: atom_id res chain seq x y z
N LEU A 1 7.70 -18.82 1.84
CA LEU A 1 6.27 -19.19 1.96
C LEU A 1 6.08 -20.61 2.52
N ARG A 2 6.99 -21.57 2.31
CA ARG A 2 6.82 -22.93 2.84
C ARG A 2 7.05 -23.04 4.37
N ARG A 3 7.81 -22.11 4.97
CA ARG A 3 8.17 -22.10 6.39
C ARG A 3 7.60 -20.90 7.16
N VAL A 4 7.26 -19.84 6.44
CA VAL A 4 6.80 -18.57 7.02
C VAL A 4 5.57 -18.11 6.23
N GLY A 5 4.52 -17.69 6.94
CA GLY A 5 3.30 -17.19 6.32
C GLY A 5 3.51 -15.85 5.60
N PHE A 6 2.71 -15.57 4.58
CA PHE A 6 2.83 -14.31 3.81
C PHE A 6 2.61 -13.07 4.68
N ALA A 7 1.67 -13.09 5.61
CA ALA A 7 1.41 -11.96 6.51
C ALA A 7 2.64 -11.61 7.36
N GLU A 8 3.33 -12.64 7.89
CA GLU A 8 4.55 -12.45 8.68
C GLU A 8 5.70 -11.91 7.80
N LEU A 9 5.87 -12.44 6.59
CA LEU A 9 6.86 -11.92 5.63
C LEU A 9 6.56 -10.47 5.26
N TRP A 10 5.29 -10.13 5.03
CA TRP A 10 4.87 -8.77 4.72
C TRP A 10 5.16 -7.80 5.86
N GLU A 11 4.89 -8.19 7.09
CA GLU A 11 5.02 -7.30 8.26
C GLU A 11 6.48 -7.20 8.74
N ARG A 12 7.24 -8.28 8.69
CA ARG A 12 8.57 -8.40 9.30
C ARG A 12 9.70 -8.68 8.32
N GLY A 13 9.37 -9.07 7.08
CA GLY A 13 10.39 -9.38 6.08
C GLY A 13 11.15 -8.12 5.67
N GLN A 14 12.49 -8.15 5.78
CA GLN A 14 13.36 -7.02 5.52
C GLN A 14 13.10 -6.41 4.14
N VAL A 15 13.03 -7.22 3.10
CA VAL A 15 12.76 -6.77 1.72
C VAL A 15 11.45 -5.99 1.62
N PHE A 16 10.36 -6.47 2.26
CA PHE A 16 9.08 -5.80 2.23
C PHE A 16 9.08 -4.50 3.04
N THR A 17 9.84 -4.45 4.13
CA THR A 17 10.04 -3.25 4.93
C THR A 17 10.79 -2.20 4.12
N ASP A 18 11.90 -2.58 3.51
CA ASP A 18 12.73 -1.70 2.69
C ASP A 18 11.97 -1.17 1.46
N LEU A 19 11.11 -1.99 0.85
CA LEU A 19 10.31 -1.57 -0.31
C LEU A 19 9.13 -0.66 0.05
N ARG A 20 8.66 -0.67 1.30
CA ARG A 20 7.62 0.27 1.75
C ARG A 20 8.17 1.66 2.02
N GLU A 21 9.40 1.73 2.52
CA GLU A 21 10.10 2.99 2.82
C GLU A 21 11.51 2.95 2.20
N PRO A 22 11.60 2.93 0.87
CA PRO A 22 12.83 2.64 0.19
C PRO A 22 13.83 3.79 0.31
N ARG A 23 15.02 3.47 0.81
CA ARG A 23 16.19 4.34 0.73
C ARG A 23 16.95 4.00 -0.54
N LEU A 24 16.46 4.51 -1.65
CA LEU A 24 17.01 4.21 -2.97
C LEU A 24 18.39 4.81 -3.14
N GLY A 25 19.28 4.06 -3.77
CA GLY A 25 20.62 4.50 -4.17
C GLY A 25 20.68 5.17 -5.54
N GLY A 26 21.82 5.75 -5.84
CA GLY A 26 22.16 6.32 -7.15
C GLY A 26 21.13 7.34 -7.66
N ARG A 27 20.92 7.34 -8.98
CA ARG A 27 19.97 8.26 -9.63
C ARG A 27 18.55 8.13 -9.12
N CYS A 28 18.10 6.93 -8.77
CA CYS A 28 16.76 6.71 -8.24
C CYS A 28 16.55 7.40 -6.89
N GLY A 29 17.57 7.44 -6.03
CA GLY A 29 17.51 8.13 -4.73
C GLY A 29 17.49 9.64 -4.84
N ALA A 30 18.18 10.20 -5.85
CA ALA A 30 18.20 11.63 -6.13
C ALA A 30 17.04 12.12 -7.02
N CYS A 31 16.19 11.19 -7.49
CA CYS A 31 15.17 11.50 -8.48
C CYS A 31 13.94 12.13 -7.85
N GLU A 32 13.40 13.17 -8.45
CA GLU A 32 12.15 13.80 -8.04
C GLU A 32 10.95 12.86 -8.11
N PHE A 33 11.03 11.79 -8.91
CA PHE A 33 10.01 10.73 -9.03
C PHE A 33 10.26 9.54 -8.10
N ALA A 34 11.22 9.61 -7.17
CA ALA A 34 11.56 8.49 -6.29
C ALA A 34 10.35 7.88 -5.57
N LYS A 35 9.42 8.74 -5.09
CA LYS A 35 8.22 8.32 -4.34
C LYS A 35 7.10 7.74 -5.23
N VAL A 36 7.08 8.07 -6.50
CA VAL A 36 6.00 7.64 -7.42
C VAL A 36 6.44 6.57 -8.40
N CYS A 37 7.71 6.50 -8.73
CA CYS A 37 8.31 5.55 -9.67
C CYS A 37 9.24 4.57 -8.95
N GLY A 38 10.24 5.08 -8.27
CA GLY A 38 11.27 4.31 -7.57
C GLY A 38 12.18 3.46 -8.48
N GLY A 39 11.98 3.43 -9.79
CA GLY A 39 12.67 2.55 -10.74
C GLY A 39 12.27 1.07 -10.63
N CYS A 40 12.81 0.22 -11.49
CA CYS A 40 12.53 -1.21 -11.45
C CYS A 40 13.46 -1.94 -10.47
N ARG A 41 12.91 -2.38 -9.33
CA ARG A 41 13.69 -3.09 -8.29
C ARG A 41 14.22 -4.44 -8.76
N CYS A 42 13.49 -5.11 -9.66
CA CYS A 42 13.96 -6.38 -10.25
C CYS A 42 15.19 -6.18 -11.13
N ARG A 43 15.22 -5.12 -11.96
CA ARG A 43 16.41 -4.80 -12.79
C ARG A 43 17.60 -4.39 -11.96
N ALA A 44 17.36 -3.55 -10.93
CA ALA A 44 18.41 -3.17 -9.99
C ALA A 44 19.04 -4.41 -9.33
N TYR A 45 18.21 -5.31 -8.81
CA TYR A 45 18.68 -6.55 -8.19
C TYR A 45 19.41 -7.47 -9.19
N ALA A 46 18.86 -7.66 -10.37
CA ALA A 46 19.47 -8.52 -11.37
C ALA A 46 20.85 -8.01 -11.85
N THR A 47 21.05 -6.69 -11.86
CA THR A 47 22.29 -6.08 -12.33
C THR A 47 23.33 -5.93 -11.23
N TYR A 48 22.90 -5.52 -10.04
CA TYR A 48 23.82 -5.11 -8.95
C TYR A 48 23.77 -6.03 -7.72
N GLY A 49 22.84 -6.99 -7.68
CA GLY A 49 22.59 -7.78 -6.47
C GLY A 49 21.91 -6.99 -5.35
N ASP A 50 21.58 -5.73 -5.59
CA ASP A 50 20.96 -4.82 -4.63
C ASP A 50 19.65 -4.26 -5.22
N TYR A 51 18.54 -4.61 -4.58
CA TYR A 51 17.21 -4.14 -5.00
C TYR A 51 16.94 -2.67 -4.66
N LEU A 52 17.80 -2.02 -3.87
CA LEU A 52 17.71 -0.60 -3.56
C LEU A 52 18.61 0.27 -4.45
N ALA A 53 19.49 -0.34 -5.25
CA ALA A 53 20.32 0.37 -6.22
C ALA A 53 19.47 1.09 -7.29
N GLU A 54 20.08 1.94 -8.09
CA GLU A 54 19.40 2.59 -9.20
C GLU A 54 18.92 1.59 -10.27
N ASP A 55 17.90 1.98 -11.02
CA ASP A 55 17.46 1.22 -12.20
C ASP A 55 18.43 1.46 -13.37
N PRO A 56 19.18 0.43 -13.81
CA PRO A 56 20.20 0.59 -14.85
C PRO A 56 19.61 0.94 -16.22
N ALA A 57 18.35 0.63 -16.48
CA ALA A 57 17.69 0.93 -17.74
C ALA A 57 16.94 2.27 -17.76
N CYS A 58 16.99 3.02 -16.67
CA CYS A 58 16.35 4.33 -16.63
C CYS A 58 17.21 5.36 -17.38
N VAL A 59 16.62 6.02 -18.37
CA VAL A 59 17.27 7.10 -19.14
C VAL A 59 17.02 8.49 -18.56
N TYR A 60 16.13 8.61 -17.58
CA TYR A 60 15.78 9.86 -16.97
C TYR A 60 16.95 10.43 -16.15
N GLN A 61 17.20 11.73 -16.27
CA GLN A 61 18.20 12.44 -15.49
C GLN A 61 17.49 13.27 -14.40
N PRO A 62 17.76 13.00 -13.11
CA PRO A 62 17.22 13.78 -12.01
C PRO A 62 17.49 15.27 -12.18
N GLY A 63 16.53 16.10 -11.78
CA GLY A 63 16.62 17.56 -11.87
C GLY A 63 16.03 18.17 -13.14
N THR A 64 15.64 17.38 -14.14
CA THR A 64 15.06 17.87 -15.41
C THR A 64 13.79 18.71 -15.16
N TYR A 65 13.02 18.41 -14.12
CA TYR A 65 11.83 19.16 -13.70
C TYR A 65 12.06 20.00 -12.43
N GLY A 66 13.27 20.53 -12.24
CA GLY A 66 13.61 21.45 -11.16
C GLY A 66 13.89 20.76 -9.81
N GLY A 67 14.07 19.44 -9.78
CA GLY A 67 14.47 18.70 -8.58
C GLY A 67 13.45 18.63 -7.45
N ARG A 68 12.20 19.12 -7.67
CA ARG A 68 11.14 19.05 -6.66
C ARG A 68 10.60 17.63 -6.56
N VAL A 69 10.69 17.04 -5.39
CA VAL A 69 10.12 15.70 -5.12
C VAL A 69 8.62 15.70 -5.40
N ILE A 70 8.20 14.79 -6.26
CA ILE A 70 6.80 14.57 -6.62
C ILE A 70 6.23 13.52 -5.67
N GLU A 71 5.16 13.88 -5.01
CA GLU A 71 4.41 12.99 -4.11
C GLU A 71 3.04 12.69 -4.71
N LEU A 72 2.61 11.43 -4.55
CA LEU A 72 1.23 11.10 -4.84
C LEU A 72 0.33 11.72 -3.76
N PRO A 73 -0.81 12.31 -4.14
CA PRO A 73 -1.84 12.66 -3.18
C PRO A 73 -2.18 11.43 -2.31
N GLU A 74 -2.48 11.66 -1.02
CA GLU A 74 -2.80 10.55 -0.10
C GLU A 74 -3.92 9.65 -0.63
N GLU A 75 -4.86 10.22 -1.38
CA GLU A 75 -5.96 9.49 -2.00
C GLU A 75 -5.49 8.50 -3.09
N GLN A 76 -4.33 8.72 -3.68
CA GLN A 76 -3.76 7.87 -4.75
C GLN A 76 -2.74 6.85 -4.23
N ILE A 77 -2.34 6.96 -2.97
CA ILE A 77 -1.47 5.96 -2.35
C ILE A 77 -2.29 4.68 -2.15
N PHE A 78 -1.94 3.64 -2.89
CA PHE A 78 -2.62 2.35 -2.82
C PHE A 78 -2.61 1.79 -1.41
N GLY A 79 -3.67 2.04 -0.67
CA GLY A 79 -4.21 1.31 0.46
C GLY A 79 -3.33 0.85 1.62
N ILE A 80 -2.02 0.80 1.47
CA ILE A 80 -1.11 0.21 2.46
C ILE A 80 -1.02 1.06 3.72
N THR A 81 -1.10 2.39 3.57
CA THR A 81 -0.93 3.36 4.66
C THR A 81 -2.19 4.17 4.97
N ALA A 82 -3.33 3.84 4.37
CA ALA A 82 -4.55 4.59 4.60
C ALA A 82 -4.95 4.55 6.08
N LYS A 83 -4.86 5.68 6.74
CA LYS A 83 -5.38 5.86 8.10
C LYS A 83 -6.87 6.18 8.04
N PRO A 84 -7.68 5.74 9.01
CA PRO A 84 -9.06 6.16 9.16
C PRO A 84 -9.17 7.69 9.21
N THR A 85 -10.06 8.26 8.39
CA THR A 85 -10.36 9.70 8.35
C THR A 85 -11.76 10.02 8.88
N LEU A 86 -12.65 9.02 8.94
CA LEU A 86 -13.94 9.10 9.60
C LEU A 86 -13.84 8.56 11.04
N ALA A 87 -14.84 8.82 11.85
CA ALA A 87 -14.98 8.18 13.16
C ALA A 87 -15.31 6.69 12.98
N TRP A 88 -14.65 5.82 13.73
CA TRP A 88 -14.86 4.37 13.72
C TRP A 88 -15.26 3.91 15.13
N THR A 89 -16.31 3.10 15.20
CA THR A 89 -16.68 2.48 16.48
C THR A 89 -15.58 1.53 16.97
N LEU A 90 -15.54 1.26 18.26
CA LEU A 90 -14.57 0.30 18.82
C LEU A 90 -14.69 -1.08 18.18
N GLU A 91 -15.92 -1.54 17.93
CA GLU A 91 -16.17 -2.81 17.23
C GLU A 91 -15.56 -2.81 15.82
N ALA A 92 -15.75 -1.73 15.05
CA ALA A 92 -15.19 -1.61 13.71
C ALA A 92 -13.66 -1.60 13.74
N GLN A 93 -13.05 -0.93 14.73
CA GLN A 93 -11.60 -0.92 14.92
C GLN A 93 -11.06 -2.33 15.25
N GLU A 94 -11.73 -3.07 16.15
CA GLU A 94 -11.35 -4.45 16.47
C GLU A 94 -11.47 -5.39 15.27
N ARG A 95 -12.51 -5.23 14.45
CA ARG A 95 -12.64 -5.97 13.19
C ARG A 95 -11.51 -5.61 12.22
N LEU A 96 -11.14 -4.33 12.12
CA LEU A 96 -10.03 -3.90 11.26
C LEU A 96 -8.68 -4.49 11.70
N LYS A 97 -8.43 -4.64 13.00
CA LYS A 97 -7.20 -5.28 13.52
C LYS A 97 -7.06 -6.73 13.06
N LYS A 98 -8.17 -7.45 12.84
CA LYS A 98 -8.17 -8.83 12.34
C LYS A 98 -7.82 -8.92 10.85
N VAL A 99 -7.90 -7.82 10.10
CA VAL A 99 -7.50 -7.76 8.70
C VAL A 99 -5.97 -7.78 8.61
N PRO A 100 -5.37 -8.62 7.74
CA PRO A 100 -3.93 -8.62 7.51
C PRO A 100 -3.41 -7.21 7.19
N GLY A 101 -2.23 -6.84 7.73
CA GLY A 101 -1.68 -5.49 7.65
C GLY A 101 -1.64 -4.94 6.23
N PHE A 102 -1.28 -5.77 5.25
CA PHE A 102 -1.22 -5.38 3.84
C PHE A 102 -2.58 -5.00 3.22
N ALA A 103 -3.68 -5.49 3.79
CA ALA A 103 -5.03 -5.24 3.29
C ALA A 103 -5.79 -4.16 4.08
N ARG A 104 -5.32 -3.78 5.28
CA ARG A 104 -6.04 -2.83 6.16
C ARG A 104 -6.35 -1.52 5.48
N GLY A 105 -5.36 -0.92 4.81
CA GLY A 105 -5.56 0.35 4.13
C GLY A 105 -6.56 0.27 2.99
N MET A 106 -6.60 -0.84 2.25
CA MET A 106 -7.62 -1.05 1.21
C MET A 106 -9.02 -1.15 1.81
N VAL A 107 -9.15 -1.85 2.96
CA VAL A 107 -10.43 -1.97 3.68
C VAL A 107 -10.89 -0.61 4.18
N VAL A 108 -10.00 0.16 4.84
CA VAL A 108 -10.32 1.52 5.29
C VAL A 108 -10.88 2.37 4.15
N ARG A 109 -10.17 2.43 3.01
CA ARG A 109 -10.63 3.21 1.85
C ARG A 109 -11.96 2.73 1.28
N ALA A 110 -12.14 1.42 1.16
CA ALA A 110 -13.39 0.86 0.60
C ALA A 110 -14.58 1.20 1.50
N VAL A 111 -14.43 1.02 2.81
CA VAL A 111 -15.47 1.29 3.79
C VAL A 111 -15.78 2.77 3.89
N GLU A 112 -14.76 3.63 4.00
CA GLU A 112 -14.97 5.09 4.09
C GLU A 112 -15.52 5.70 2.80
N ARG A 113 -15.12 5.19 1.62
CA ARG A 113 -15.74 5.58 0.36
C ARG A 113 -17.22 5.25 0.36
N HIS A 114 -17.59 4.05 0.81
CA HIS A 114 -18.97 3.62 0.91
C HIS A 114 -19.75 4.48 1.91
N ALA A 115 -19.15 4.78 3.07
CA ALA A 115 -19.72 5.65 4.09
C ALA A 115 -20.00 7.06 3.54
N ARG A 116 -19.03 7.65 2.82
CA ARG A 116 -19.19 8.99 2.23
C ARG A 116 -20.29 9.06 1.19
N VAL A 117 -20.39 8.06 0.31
CA VAL A 117 -21.48 7.99 -0.70
C VAL A 117 -22.86 7.95 -0.06
N ARG A 118 -22.95 7.41 1.15
CA ARG A 118 -24.21 7.28 1.91
C ARG A 118 -24.37 8.32 3.03
N GLU A 119 -23.45 9.30 3.07
CA GLU A 119 -23.43 10.36 4.09
C GLU A 119 -23.37 9.84 5.53
N ILE A 120 -22.74 8.66 5.72
CA ILE A 120 -22.55 8.05 7.04
C ILE A 120 -21.32 8.65 7.70
N ALA A 121 -21.49 9.32 8.85
CA ALA A 121 -20.41 9.97 9.56
C ALA A 121 -19.54 9.01 10.42
N VAL A 122 -20.10 7.86 10.83
CA VAL A 122 -19.43 6.91 11.73
C VAL A 122 -19.43 5.52 11.11
N VAL A 123 -18.25 4.92 10.98
CA VAL A 123 -18.09 3.55 10.49
C VAL A 123 -18.39 2.55 11.60
N THR A 124 -19.36 1.67 11.37
CA THR A 124 -19.75 0.59 12.27
C THR A 124 -19.27 -0.77 11.79
N GLY A 125 -19.31 -1.78 12.67
CA GLY A 125 -19.02 -3.16 12.30
C GLY A 125 -19.99 -3.71 11.24
N GLU A 126 -21.24 -3.29 11.28
CA GLU A 126 -22.27 -3.66 10.28
C GLU A 126 -21.93 -3.09 8.89
N LEU A 127 -21.54 -1.83 8.82
CA LEU A 127 -21.09 -1.20 7.57
C LEU A 127 -19.90 -1.92 6.96
N MET A 128 -18.94 -2.34 7.79
CA MET A 128 -17.81 -3.15 7.33
C MET A 128 -18.27 -4.49 6.76
N GLN A 129 -19.24 -5.13 7.38
CA GLN A 129 -19.80 -6.38 6.91
C GLN A 129 -20.52 -6.21 5.56
N GLU A 130 -21.34 -5.17 5.42
CA GLU A 130 -22.02 -4.84 4.16
C GLU A 130 -21.03 -4.65 3.01
N VAL A 131 -19.96 -3.86 3.25
CA VAL A 131 -18.91 -3.63 2.24
C VAL A 131 -18.18 -4.93 1.90
N ARG A 132 -17.91 -5.78 2.91
CA ARG A 132 -17.30 -7.09 2.69
C ARG A 132 -18.15 -7.96 1.75
N GLU A 133 -19.44 -8.09 2.03
CA GLU A 133 -20.35 -8.91 1.23
C GLU A 133 -20.43 -8.45 -0.22
N ARG A 134 -20.49 -7.15 -0.45
CA ARG A 134 -20.44 -6.55 -1.79
C ARG A 134 -19.12 -6.78 -2.52
N THR A 135 -18.03 -6.86 -1.78
CA THR A 135 -16.68 -7.03 -2.35
C THR A 135 -16.37 -8.49 -2.60
N VAL A 136 -16.70 -9.38 -1.66
CA VAL A 136 -16.43 -10.82 -1.77
C VAL A 136 -17.27 -11.45 -2.91
N GLY A 137 -18.48 -10.98 -3.14
CA GLY A 137 -19.29 -11.42 -4.28
C GLY A 137 -18.67 -11.10 -5.66
N ARG A 138 -17.71 -10.17 -5.75
CA ARG A 138 -16.95 -9.84 -6.96
C ARG A 138 -15.70 -10.68 -7.18
N PHE A 139 -15.19 -11.36 -6.15
CA PHE A 139 -13.95 -12.14 -6.19
C PHE A 139 -14.21 -13.54 -5.61
N PRO A 140 -14.59 -14.52 -6.46
CA PRO A 140 -14.96 -15.87 -6.02
C PRO A 140 -13.91 -16.61 -5.19
N TRP A 141 -12.61 -16.27 -5.35
CA TRP A 141 -11.53 -16.92 -4.59
C TRP A 141 -11.46 -16.55 -3.10
N PHE A 142 -12.21 -15.56 -2.64
CA PHE A 142 -12.35 -15.24 -1.21
C PHE A 142 -13.57 -15.87 -0.55
N ALA A 143 -14.38 -16.61 -1.28
CA ALA A 143 -15.62 -17.21 -0.80
C ALA A 143 -15.45 -18.51 0.00
N GLY A 144 -14.21 -18.95 0.26
CA GLY A 144 -13.90 -20.28 0.80
C GLY A 144 -13.02 -20.31 2.07
N GLN A 145 -13.11 -19.30 2.97
CA GLN A 145 -12.45 -19.39 4.29
C GLN A 145 -13.36 -18.86 5.39
#